data_af06ca8911753da784ae78d377f2bb3b
#
_entry.id   af06ca8911753da784ae78d377f2bb3b
#
_cell.length_a   1.000
_cell.length_b   1.000
_cell.length_c   1.000
_cell.angle_alpha   90.00
_cell.angle_beta   90.00
_cell.angle_gamma   90.00
#
_symmetry.space_group_name_H-M   'P 1'
#
loop_
_entity.id
_entity.type
_entity.pdbx_description
1 polymer ?
#
loop_
_entity_poly.entity_id
_entity_poly.type
_entity_poly.pdbx_seq_one_letter_code
_entity_poly.pdbx_strand_id
1 'polypeptide(L)'
;TLVEPTTLDQYRRGAVALPLGLFSHSDQSMQWQSSVPDRREAVGWAGRMADVIQTGNCDPNISMNISLSGSNVWQSGKVTSHYTITENGSEALWDYGGPGANAMVRTEAVDSLLALQYRHLFEKTFAARMRGAIDANVDFSNAIAALPPLTTQFSNTSLSRKFRMIALTIAARQALCMKRQTFFVEAGGWDHHDEVVLNQAAM
;
A
#
# COMPACT_ATOMS: atom_id res chain seq x y z
N THR A 1 21.80 -1.85 -4.43
CA THR A 1 21.63 -0.81 -5.47
C THR A 1 22.94 -0.05 -5.59
N LEU A 2 23.44 0.18 -6.79
CA LEU A 2 24.67 0.94 -7.08
C LEU A 2 24.30 2.14 -7.97
N VAL A 3 25.05 3.24 -7.84
CA VAL A 3 24.95 4.40 -8.73
C VAL A 3 25.54 4.04 -10.09
N GLU A 4 26.68 3.36 -10.06
CA GLU A 4 27.40 2.86 -11.25
C GLU A 4 28.10 1.52 -10.95
N PRO A 5 28.50 0.72 -11.96
CA PRO A 5 29.28 -0.47 -11.75
C PRO A 5 30.57 -0.15 -11.01
N THR A 6 30.82 -0.85 -9.89
CA THR A 6 31.89 -0.51 -8.94
C THR A 6 32.71 -1.73 -8.60
N THR A 7 34.03 -1.65 -8.73
CA THR A 7 34.96 -2.66 -8.23
C THR A 7 35.30 -2.41 -6.75
N LEU A 8 35.78 -3.46 -6.06
CA LEU A 8 36.22 -3.33 -4.67
C LEU A 8 37.35 -2.30 -4.50
N ASP A 9 38.27 -2.23 -5.47
CA ASP A 9 39.37 -1.28 -5.46
C ASP A 9 38.87 0.17 -5.62
N GLN A 10 37.93 0.43 -6.52
CA GLN A 10 37.27 1.73 -6.68
C GLN A 10 36.52 2.14 -5.42
N TYR A 11 35.81 1.20 -4.81
CA TYR A 11 35.13 1.44 -3.53
C TYR A 11 36.12 1.85 -2.43
N ARG A 12 37.19 1.07 -2.25
CA ARG A 12 38.20 1.32 -1.21
C ARG A 12 38.94 2.66 -1.38
N ARG A 13 39.12 3.10 -2.61
CA ARG A 13 39.77 4.37 -2.93
C ARG A 13 38.81 5.56 -2.96
N GLY A 14 37.52 5.35 -2.82
CA GLY A 14 36.53 6.40 -2.97
C GLY A 14 36.47 7.01 -4.38
N ALA A 15 36.80 6.20 -5.42
CA ALA A 15 36.97 6.68 -6.80
C ALA A 15 35.65 6.77 -7.57
N VAL A 16 34.54 6.35 -7.00
CA VAL A 16 33.20 6.32 -7.64
C VAL A 16 32.14 6.84 -6.69
N ALA A 17 31.04 7.33 -7.26
CA ALA A 17 29.89 7.73 -6.48
C ALA A 17 29.23 6.50 -5.84
N LEU A 18 28.98 6.55 -4.53
CA LEU A 18 28.32 5.51 -3.79
C LEU A 18 26.85 5.87 -3.53
N PRO A 19 25.96 4.88 -3.35
CA PRO A 19 24.60 5.13 -2.93
C PRO A 19 24.55 5.91 -1.62
N LEU A 20 23.59 6.78 -1.48
CA LEU A 20 23.36 7.50 -0.24
C LEU A 20 23.03 6.50 0.87
N GLY A 21 23.68 6.65 2.04
CA GLY A 21 23.42 5.78 3.16
C GLY A 21 23.72 4.30 2.90
N LEU A 22 24.79 4.00 2.14
CA LEU A 22 25.24 2.63 1.94
C LEU A 22 25.39 1.95 3.30
N PHE A 23 24.81 0.76 3.48
CA PHE A 23 24.65 0.01 4.74
C PHE A 23 23.54 0.51 5.69
N SER A 24 22.79 1.57 5.34
CA SER A 24 21.57 1.92 6.05
C SER A 24 20.39 1.14 5.47
N HIS A 25 19.70 0.35 6.28
CA HIS A 25 18.54 -0.47 5.86
C HIS A 25 17.43 0.39 5.26
N SER A 26 17.10 1.50 5.92
CA SER A 26 16.04 2.41 5.45
C SER A 26 16.39 3.11 4.14
N ASP A 27 17.64 3.57 4.00
CA ASP A 27 18.05 4.23 2.76
C ASP A 27 18.11 3.24 1.59
N GLN A 28 18.62 2.01 1.82
CA GLN A 28 18.64 0.98 0.77
C GLN A 28 17.24 0.51 0.40
N SER A 29 16.34 0.35 1.37
CA SER A 29 14.93 0.01 1.09
C SER A 29 14.25 1.09 0.25
N MET A 30 14.45 2.36 0.59
CA MET A 30 13.94 3.49 -0.17
C MET A 30 14.53 3.54 -1.59
N GLN A 31 15.84 3.34 -1.74
CA GLN A 31 16.52 3.33 -3.05
C GLN A 31 16.00 2.19 -3.92
N TRP A 32 15.78 1.01 -3.35
CA TRP A 32 15.21 -0.12 -4.08
C TRP A 32 13.79 0.18 -4.54
N GLN A 33 12.96 0.73 -3.66
CA GLN A 33 11.57 1.06 -3.94
C GLN A 33 11.40 2.24 -4.91
N SER A 34 12.34 3.19 -4.89
CA SER A 34 12.31 4.36 -5.79
C SER A 34 13.08 4.13 -7.10
N SER A 35 14.05 3.20 -7.13
CA SER A 35 15.06 3.06 -8.18
C SER A 35 15.94 4.31 -8.35
N VAL A 36 16.14 5.07 -7.26
CA VAL A 36 16.98 6.28 -7.24
C VAL A 36 18.06 6.11 -6.16
N PRO A 37 19.31 5.73 -6.53
CA PRO A 37 20.35 5.38 -5.57
C PRO A 37 21.14 6.57 -5.02
N ASP A 38 21.10 7.71 -5.65
CA ASP A 38 21.96 8.88 -5.39
C ASP A 38 21.34 9.91 -4.45
N ARG A 39 20.05 9.80 -4.17
CA ARG A 39 19.32 10.72 -3.28
C ARG A 39 18.13 10.05 -2.62
N ARG A 40 17.60 10.72 -1.60
CA ARG A 40 16.30 10.34 -1.02
C ARG A 40 15.17 10.74 -1.96
N GLU A 41 14.25 9.82 -2.19
CA GLU A 41 13.11 10.01 -3.07
C GLU A 41 11.84 9.47 -2.40
N ALA A 42 10.79 10.26 -2.38
CA ALA A 42 9.51 9.89 -1.79
C ALA A 42 8.56 9.20 -2.80
N VAL A 43 8.92 9.22 -4.08
CA VAL A 43 8.10 8.68 -5.17
C VAL A 43 8.73 7.39 -5.70
N GLY A 44 7.99 6.29 -5.55
CA GLY A 44 8.41 4.98 -6.00
C GLY A 44 8.17 4.74 -7.48
N TRP A 45 8.82 3.71 -8.02
CA TRP A 45 8.68 3.43 -9.45
C TRP A 45 7.29 2.87 -9.82
N ALA A 46 6.63 2.08 -8.93
CA ALA A 46 5.25 1.65 -9.17
C ALA A 46 4.26 2.83 -9.03
N GLY A 47 4.54 3.78 -8.12
CA GLY A 47 3.78 5.02 -8.00
C GLY A 47 3.86 5.87 -9.27
N ARG A 48 5.07 6.03 -9.85
CA ARG A 48 5.25 6.72 -11.14
C ARG A 48 4.48 6.03 -12.29
N MET A 49 4.48 4.70 -12.30
CA MET A 49 3.64 3.95 -13.27
C MET A 49 2.15 4.23 -13.05
N ALA A 50 1.69 4.18 -11.80
CA ALA A 50 0.30 4.43 -11.47
C ALA A 50 -0.16 5.84 -11.86
N ASP A 51 0.68 6.86 -11.66
CA ASP A 51 0.39 8.23 -12.08
C ASP A 51 0.05 8.34 -13.59
N VAL A 52 0.60 7.42 -14.40
CA VAL A 52 0.37 7.41 -15.87
C VAL A 52 -0.85 6.55 -16.24
N ILE A 53 -1.06 5.41 -15.57
CA ILE A 53 -2.03 4.40 -16.06
C ILE A 53 -3.24 4.18 -15.15
N GLN A 54 -3.32 4.85 -14.00
CA GLN A 54 -4.45 4.75 -13.05
C GLN A 54 -5.81 5.07 -13.73
N THR A 55 -5.83 6.00 -14.65
CA THR A 55 -7.04 6.40 -15.40
C THR A 55 -7.65 5.27 -16.25
N GLY A 56 -6.93 4.17 -16.42
CA GLY A 56 -7.49 2.95 -17.04
C GLY A 56 -8.45 2.18 -16.14
N ASN A 57 -8.45 2.45 -14.84
CA ASN A 57 -9.45 2.00 -13.87
C ASN A 57 -10.53 3.08 -13.73
N CYS A 58 -11.76 2.71 -13.42
CA CYS A 58 -12.85 3.68 -13.41
C CYS A 58 -13.23 4.17 -12.01
N ASP A 59 -12.86 3.48 -10.94
CA ASP A 59 -13.09 3.96 -9.58
C ASP A 59 -11.95 4.92 -9.17
N PRO A 60 -12.25 6.18 -8.88
CA PRO A 60 -11.24 7.16 -8.46
C PRO A 60 -10.83 7.00 -7.00
N ASN A 61 -11.61 6.31 -6.17
CA ASN A 61 -11.39 6.19 -4.73
C ASN A 61 -10.48 5.02 -4.37
N ILE A 62 -10.48 3.96 -5.19
CA ILE A 62 -9.62 2.79 -4.98
C ILE A 62 -8.43 2.84 -5.94
N SER A 63 -7.24 3.04 -5.39
CA SER A 63 -6.01 3.06 -6.17
C SER A 63 -5.71 1.70 -6.79
N MET A 64 -5.11 1.69 -7.99
CA MET A 64 -4.54 0.48 -8.56
C MET A 64 -3.38 -0.09 -7.72
N ASN A 65 -2.74 0.75 -6.91
CA ASN A 65 -1.68 0.37 -6.01
C ASN A 65 -2.29 -0.04 -4.66
N ILE A 66 -2.31 -1.33 -4.38
CA ILE A 66 -2.91 -1.90 -3.17
C ILE A 66 -1.81 -2.44 -2.27
N SER A 67 -1.76 -1.98 -1.01
CA SER A 67 -0.77 -2.41 -0.03
C SER A 67 -1.40 -3.26 1.07
N LEU A 68 -0.78 -4.39 1.37
CA LEU A 68 -1.09 -5.24 2.51
C LEU A 68 -0.02 -5.14 3.62
N SER A 69 0.86 -4.15 3.52
CA SER A 69 1.92 -3.91 4.50
C SER A 69 2.09 -2.42 4.83
N GLY A 70 0.96 -1.68 4.83
CA GLY A 70 0.94 -0.27 5.18
C GLY A 70 1.56 0.64 4.11
N SER A 71 2.05 1.78 4.55
CA SER A 71 2.64 2.78 3.66
C SER A 71 4.02 2.34 3.17
N ASN A 72 4.27 2.52 1.89
CA ASN A 72 5.54 2.19 1.26
C ASN A 72 5.90 3.22 0.17
N VAL A 73 7.19 3.41 -0.08
CA VAL A 73 7.67 4.30 -1.13
C VAL A 73 7.37 3.73 -2.50
N TRP A 74 7.49 2.42 -2.69
CA TRP A 74 7.34 1.77 -3.99
C TRP A 74 6.06 2.16 -4.72
N GLN A 75 4.92 2.20 -4.00
CA GLN A 75 3.60 2.51 -4.55
C GLN A 75 3.22 3.99 -4.46
N SER A 76 4.05 4.83 -3.84
CA SER A 76 3.76 6.27 -3.72
C SER A 76 4.08 6.99 -5.03
N GLY A 77 3.09 7.62 -5.64
CA GLY A 77 3.21 8.49 -6.81
C GLY A 77 3.21 9.97 -6.45
N LYS A 78 3.30 10.84 -7.44
CA LYS A 78 3.09 12.29 -7.27
C LYS A 78 1.61 12.65 -7.09
N VAL A 79 0.74 11.90 -7.74
CA VAL A 79 -0.72 12.08 -7.75
C VAL A 79 -1.40 10.89 -7.10
N THR A 80 -0.96 9.68 -7.43
CA THR A 80 -1.53 8.43 -6.96
C THR A 80 -0.92 8.03 -5.63
N SER A 81 -1.75 7.77 -4.63
CA SER A 81 -1.38 7.09 -3.39
C SER A 81 -1.81 5.62 -3.43
N HIS A 82 -1.24 4.80 -2.57
CA HIS A 82 -1.69 3.43 -2.41
C HIS A 82 -2.98 3.35 -1.58
N TYR A 83 -3.78 2.31 -1.84
CA TYR A 83 -4.92 1.90 -1.03
C TYR A 83 -4.45 0.80 -0.08
N THR A 84 -4.53 1.06 1.22
CA THR A 84 -4.06 0.09 2.22
C THR A 84 -5.21 -0.79 2.68
N ILE A 85 -4.98 -2.09 2.66
CA ILE A 85 -5.86 -3.12 3.20
C ILE A 85 -5.08 -4.04 4.13
N THR A 86 -5.80 -4.86 4.89
CA THR A 86 -5.22 -5.90 5.74
C THR A 86 -5.48 -7.30 5.16
N GLU A 87 -4.99 -8.33 5.80
CA GLU A 87 -5.30 -9.72 5.45
C GLU A 87 -6.81 -10.05 5.61
N ASN A 88 -7.57 -9.18 6.30
CA ASN A 88 -9.00 -9.29 6.49
C ASN A 88 -9.81 -8.39 5.54
N GLY A 89 -9.13 -7.59 4.72
CA GLY A 89 -9.74 -6.66 3.77
C GLY A 89 -9.53 -5.20 4.15
N SER A 90 -10.41 -4.34 3.65
CA SER A 90 -10.42 -2.92 3.97
C SER A 90 -10.95 -2.68 5.38
N GLU A 91 -10.33 -1.77 6.11
CA GLU A 91 -10.75 -1.40 7.46
C GLU A 91 -11.74 -0.23 7.42
N ALA A 92 -12.90 -0.42 8.04
CA ALA A 92 -13.90 0.64 8.18
C ALA A 92 -13.47 1.68 9.22
N LEU A 93 -13.99 2.89 9.08
CA LEU A 93 -13.91 3.86 10.15
C LEU A 93 -14.65 3.31 11.38
N TRP A 94 -13.95 3.28 12.52
CA TRP A 94 -14.47 2.67 13.73
C TRP A 94 -15.86 3.20 14.10
N ASP A 95 -16.81 2.28 14.30
CA ASP A 95 -18.20 2.55 14.71
C ASP A 95 -18.98 3.46 13.74
N TYR A 96 -18.57 3.54 12.47
CA TYR A 96 -19.27 4.26 11.41
C TYR A 96 -20.17 3.27 10.65
N GLY A 97 -21.45 3.61 10.49
CA GLY A 97 -22.42 2.73 9.84
C GLY A 97 -22.79 1.47 10.63
N GLY A 98 -22.28 1.32 11.86
CA GLY A 98 -22.56 0.18 12.72
C GLY A 98 -23.96 0.20 13.34
N PRO A 99 -24.43 -0.95 13.85
CA PRO A 99 -25.70 -1.02 14.57
C PRO A 99 -25.57 -0.44 15.99
N GLY A 100 -26.49 0.39 16.40
CA GLY A 100 -26.56 0.92 17.76
C GLY A 100 -26.57 2.45 17.82
N ALA A 101 -27.07 2.99 18.94
CA ALA A 101 -27.27 4.42 19.09
C ALA A 101 -25.97 5.24 18.96
N ASN A 102 -24.88 4.76 19.55
CA ASN A 102 -23.59 5.45 19.48
C ASN A 102 -23.04 5.47 18.04
N ALA A 103 -23.17 4.37 17.31
CA ALA A 103 -22.76 4.27 15.90
C ALA A 103 -23.59 5.22 15.02
N MET A 104 -24.89 5.32 15.26
CA MET A 104 -25.77 6.25 14.54
C MET A 104 -25.35 7.71 14.77
N VAL A 105 -25.18 8.11 16.03
CA VAL A 105 -24.75 9.48 16.37
C VAL A 105 -23.39 9.81 15.75
N ARG A 106 -22.44 8.85 15.79
CA ARG A 106 -21.12 9.03 15.18
C ARG A 106 -21.21 9.17 13.66
N THR A 107 -22.00 8.33 13.02
CA THR A 107 -22.21 8.38 11.56
C THR A 107 -22.79 9.72 11.15
N GLU A 108 -23.85 10.17 11.80
CA GLU A 108 -24.46 11.48 11.54
C GLU A 108 -23.49 12.66 11.77
N ALA A 109 -22.69 12.58 12.84
CA ALA A 109 -21.70 13.62 13.15
C ALA A 109 -20.60 13.66 12.08
N VAL A 110 -20.06 12.50 11.67
CA VAL A 110 -19.05 12.41 10.61
C VAL A 110 -19.62 12.91 9.29
N ASP A 111 -20.80 12.46 8.89
CA ASP A 111 -21.44 12.88 7.62
C ASP A 111 -21.71 14.40 7.62
N SER A 112 -22.19 14.94 8.73
CA SER A 112 -22.43 16.39 8.88
C SER A 112 -21.13 17.17 8.73
N LEU A 113 -20.04 16.72 9.38
CA LEU A 113 -18.74 17.38 9.29
C LEU A 113 -18.18 17.29 7.85
N LEU A 114 -18.27 16.13 7.21
CA LEU A 114 -17.75 15.94 5.84
C LEU A 114 -18.57 16.70 4.78
N ALA A 115 -19.84 17.02 5.07
CA ALA A 115 -20.70 17.80 4.20
C ALA A 115 -20.48 19.32 4.29
N LEU A 116 -19.72 19.79 5.29
CA LEU A 116 -19.44 21.22 5.45
C LEU A 116 -18.66 21.78 4.28
N GLN A 117 -18.99 23.02 3.91
CA GLN A 117 -18.25 23.76 2.90
C GLN A 117 -17.03 24.47 3.53
N TYR A 118 -15.91 23.79 3.53
CA TYR A 118 -14.67 24.32 4.05
C TYR A 118 -14.06 25.35 3.10
N ARG A 119 -13.57 26.46 3.66
CA ARG A 119 -12.85 27.50 2.89
C ARG A 119 -11.35 27.19 2.80
N HIS A 120 -10.81 26.61 3.86
CA HIS A 120 -9.40 26.27 3.93
C HIS A 120 -9.08 25.03 3.08
N LEU A 121 -8.04 25.12 2.24
CA LEU A 121 -7.70 24.07 1.28
C LEU A 121 -7.45 22.70 1.94
N PHE A 122 -6.72 22.68 3.06
CA PHE A 122 -6.42 21.44 3.77
C PHE A 122 -7.67 20.79 4.36
N GLU A 123 -8.57 21.56 4.96
CA GLU A 123 -9.84 21.06 5.49
C GLU A 123 -10.71 20.47 4.38
N LYS A 124 -10.84 21.18 3.27
CA LYS A 124 -11.56 20.72 2.09
C LYS A 124 -10.97 19.42 1.55
N THR A 125 -9.63 19.35 1.43
CA THR A 125 -8.94 18.17 0.94
C THR A 125 -9.10 17.00 1.91
N PHE A 126 -8.98 17.25 3.21
CA PHE A 126 -9.18 16.23 4.24
C PHE A 126 -10.59 15.65 4.18
N ALA A 127 -11.62 16.50 4.18
CA ALA A 127 -13.01 16.07 4.09
C ALA A 127 -13.29 15.22 2.83
N ALA A 128 -12.79 15.67 1.67
CA ALA A 128 -12.93 14.92 0.43
C ALA A 128 -12.20 13.56 0.47
N ARG A 129 -10.99 13.50 1.02
CA ARG A 129 -10.22 12.25 1.17
C ARG A 129 -10.86 11.30 2.16
N MET A 130 -11.35 11.80 3.30
CA MET A 130 -12.05 10.99 4.28
C MET A 130 -13.34 10.40 3.69
N ARG A 131 -14.15 11.20 2.98
CA ARG A 131 -15.34 10.70 2.28
C ARG A 131 -14.98 9.61 1.29
N GLY A 132 -14.00 9.86 0.41
CA GLY A 132 -13.54 8.87 -0.54
C GLY A 132 -13.04 7.58 0.10
N ALA A 133 -12.37 7.67 1.25
CA ALA A 133 -11.90 6.48 1.99
C ALA A 133 -13.07 5.65 2.57
N ILE A 134 -14.11 6.32 3.08
CA ILE A 134 -15.32 5.65 3.57
C ILE A 134 -16.04 4.95 2.41
N ASP A 135 -16.24 5.63 1.30
CA ASP A 135 -16.90 5.07 0.12
C ASP A 135 -16.11 3.89 -0.46
N ALA A 136 -14.80 4.04 -0.59
CA ALA A 136 -13.90 2.96 -1.04
C ALA A 136 -13.95 1.72 -0.13
N ASN A 137 -14.07 1.92 1.19
CA ASN A 137 -14.22 0.80 2.12
C ASN A 137 -15.52 0.03 1.86
N VAL A 138 -16.63 0.73 1.66
CA VAL A 138 -17.94 0.11 1.39
C VAL A 138 -17.89 -0.66 0.07
N ASP A 139 -17.38 -0.03 -0.98
CA ASP A 139 -17.30 -0.65 -2.32
C ASP A 139 -16.39 -1.86 -2.33
N PHE A 140 -15.22 -1.76 -1.68
CA PHE A 140 -14.29 -2.89 -1.56
C PHE A 140 -14.92 -4.05 -0.78
N SER A 141 -15.50 -3.77 0.38
CA SER A 141 -16.09 -4.78 1.25
C SER A 141 -17.26 -5.50 0.57
N ASN A 142 -18.14 -4.77 -0.12
CA ASN A 142 -19.24 -5.33 -0.87
C ASN A 142 -18.75 -6.20 -2.03
N ALA A 143 -17.74 -5.75 -2.77
CA ALA A 143 -17.16 -6.51 -3.87
C ALA A 143 -16.54 -7.83 -3.41
N ILE A 144 -15.85 -7.84 -2.26
CA ILE A 144 -15.28 -9.07 -1.67
C ILE A 144 -16.39 -9.99 -1.15
N ALA A 145 -17.40 -9.45 -0.45
CA ALA A 145 -18.48 -10.23 0.13
C ALA A 145 -19.36 -10.94 -0.94
N ALA A 146 -19.44 -10.38 -2.14
CA ALA A 146 -20.19 -10.96 -3.24
C ALA A 146 -19.48 -12.13 -3.95
N LEU A 147 -18.21 -12.39 -3.64
CA LEU A 147 -17.45 -13.47 -4.29
C LEU A 147 -17.83 -14.85 -3.77
N PRO A 148 -17.83 -15.86 -4.65
CA PRO A 148 -17.88 -17.26 -4.21
C PRO A 148 -16.59 -17.61 -3.44
N PRO A 149 -16.63 -18.63 -2.59
CA PRO A 149 -15.43 -19.13 -1.92
C PRO A 149 -14.31 -19.48 -2.91
N LEU A 150 -13.08 -19.17 -2.55
CA LEU A 150 -11.91 -19.59 -3.34
C LEU A 150 -11.75 -21.11 -3.25
N THR A 151 -11.43 -21.74 -4.37
CA THR A 151 -11.12 -23.17 -4.44
C THR A 151 -9.71 -23.50 -3.93
N THR A 152 -8.79 -22.56 -4.08
CA THR A 152 -7.42 -22.66 -3.60
C THR A 152 -7.37 -22.63 -2.08
N GLN A 153 -6.65 -23.58 -1.48
CA GLN A 153 -6.42 -23.62 -0.04
C GLN A 153 -5.23 -22.74 0.32
N PHE A 154 -5.39 -21.92 1.33
CA PHE A 154 -4.35 -21.05 1.89
C PHE A 154 -4.05 -21.50 3.32
N SER A 155 -2.76 -21.56 3.68
CA SER A 155 -2.35 -21.86 5.05
C SER A 155 -2.68 -20.69 6.00
N ASN A 156 -2.62 -20.96 7.31
CA ASN A 156 -2.95 -19.94 8.32
C ASN A 156 -1.74 -19.09 8.74
N THR A 157 -0.71 -18.95 7.90
CA THR A 157 0.39 -17.99 8.13
C THR A 157 -0.05 -16.59 7.71
N SER A 158 0.53 -15.55 8.32
CA SER A 158 0.21 -14.16 7.98
C SER A 158 0.43 -13.88 6.49
N LEU A 159 1.56 -14.33 5.94
CA LEU A 159 1.85 -14.15 4.52
C LEU A 159 0.82 -14.83 3.62
N SER A 160 0.42 -16.06 3.96
CA SER A 160 -0.58 -16.82 3.20
C SER A 160 -1.96 -16.15 3.24
N ARG A 161 -2.36 -15.60 4.40
CA ARG A 161 -3.62 -14.83 4.53
C ARG A 161 -3.58 -13.54 3.68
N LYS A 162 -2.44 -12.83 3.63
CA LYS A 162 -2.25 -11.69 2.74
C LYS A 162 -2.41 -12.11 1.26
N PHE A 163 -1.80 -13.21 0.84
CA PHE A 163 -1.96 -13.72 -0.53
C PHE A 163 -3.39 -14.18 -0.83
N ARG A 164 -4.09 -14.74 0.16
CA ARG A 164 -5.53 -15.05 0.02
C ARG A 164 -6.34 -13.77 -0.26
N MET A 165 -6.08 -12.67 0.47
CA MET A 165 -6.76 -11.40 0.25
C MET A 165 -6.43 -10.80 -1.13
N ILE A 166 -5.19 -10.93 -1.60
CA ILE A 166 -4.80 -10.56 -2.96
C ILE A 166 -5.61 -11.35 -3.99
N ALA A 167 -5.74 -12.66 -3.82
CA ALA A 167 -6.52 -13.50 -4.73
C ALA A 167 -8.00 -13.08 -4.78
N LEU A 168 -8.61 -12.76 -3.62
CA LEU A 168 -9.96 -12.21 -3.55
C LEU A 168 -10.06 -10.87 -4.26
N THR A 169 -9.11 -9.96 -4.04
CA THR A 169 -9.09 -8.65 -4.69
C THR A 169 -8.98 -8.76 -6.22
N ILE A 170 -8.15 -9.68 -6.70
CA ILE A 170 -8.05 -9.97 -8.14
C ILE A 170 -9.37 -10.57 -8.68
N ALA A 171 -10.01 -11.46 -7.93
CA ALA A 171 -11.30 -12.03 -8.31
C ALA A 171 -12.39 -10.94 -8.38
N ALA A 172 -12.38 -9.97 -7.46
CA ALA A 172 -13.31 -8.85 -7.41
C ALA A 172 -13.04 -7.74 -8.45
N ARG A 173 -11.99 -7.85 -9.27
CA ARG A 173 -11.54 -6.77 -10.18
C ARG A 173 -12.63 -6.16 -11.04
N GLN A 174 -13.63 -6.92 -11.46
CA GLN A 174 -14.72 -6.40 -12.28
C GLN A 174 -15.68 -5.54 -11.45
N ALA A 175 -16.07 -5.99 -10.26
CA ALA A 175 -16.89 -5.22 -9.35
C ALA A 175 -16.20 -3.96 -8.86
N LEU A 176 -14.86 -4.01 -8.66
CA LEU A 176 -14.00 -2.87 -8.31
C LEU A 176 -13.62 -2.01 -9.52
N CYS A 177 -14.11 -2.33 -10.70
CA CYS A 177 -13.80 -1.63 -11.93
C CYS A 177 -12.29 -1.48 -12.22
N MET A 178 -11.51 -2.51 -11.89
CA MET A 178 -10.05 -2.52 -11.99
C MET A 178 -9.56 -3.37 -13.16
N LYS A 179 -8.90 -2.74 -14.11
CA LYS A 179 -8.20 -3.40 -15.22
C LYS A 179 -6.73 -3.67 -14.89
N ARG A 180 -6.16 -2.89 -13.97
CA ARG A 180 -4.76 -2.97 -13.54
C ARG A 180 -4.69 -2.86 -12.03
N GLN A 181 -3.86 -3.70 -11.43
CA GLN A 181 -3.64 -3.76 -9.99
C GLN A 181 -2.17 -4.04 -9.73
N THR A 182 -1.59 -3.39 -8.74
CA THR A 182 -0.29 -3.76 -8.17
C THR A 182 -0.48 -4.06 -6.69
N PHE A 183 0.29 -5.00 -6.16
CA PHE A 183 0.19 -5.39 -4.76
C PHE A 183 1.55 -5.27 -4.10
N PHE A 184 1.58 -4.68 -2.90
CA PHE A 184 2.76 -4.65 -2.07
C PHE A 184 2.54 -5.50 -0.82
N VAL A 185 3.43 -6.45 -0.62
CA VAL A 185 3.47 -7.32 0.57
C VAL A 185 4.91 -7.38 1.06
N GLU A 186 5.09 -7.16 2.34
CA GLU A 186 6.37 -7.28 3.01
C GLU A 186 6.38 -8.49 3.93
N ALA A 187 7.44 -9.28 3.83
CA ALA A 187 7.78 -10.33 4.77
C ALA A 187 9.08 -9.92 5.48
N GLY A 188 9.00 -9.64 6.78
CA GLY A 188 10.15 -9.30 7.60
C GLY A 188 10.89 -10.53 8.12
N GLY A 189 11.89 -10.29 8.98
CA GLY A 189 12.63 -11.35 9.64
C GLY A 189 13.88 -11.85 8.90
N TRP A 190 14.28 -11.21 7.78
CA TRP A 190 15.41 -11.63 6.96
C TRP A 190 16.78 -11.07 7.43
N ASP A 191 16.79 -10.13 8.33
CA ASP A 191 18.00 -9.53 8.88
C ASP A 191 18.58 -10.40 10.01
N HIS A 192 19.22 -11.48 9.61
CA HIS A 192 19.84 -12.44 10.52
C HIS A 192 21.27 -12.01 10.83
N HIS A 193 21.51 -11.67 12.10
CA HIS A 193 22.84 -11.31 12.58
C HIS A 193 23.66 -12.53 13.03
N ASP A 194 22.98 -13.62 13.37
CA ASP A 194 23.53 -14.91 13.81
C ASP A 194 22.63 -16.07 13.37
N GLU A 195 23.10 -17.30 13.50
CA GLU A 195 22.34 -18.54 13.22
C GLU A 195 21.54 -18.50 11.92
N VAL A 196 22.08 -17.87 10.87
CA VAL A 196 21.40 -17.57 9.60
C VAL A 196 20.69 -18.78 9.01
N VAL A 197 21.34 -19.96 9.00
CA VAL A 197 20.79 -21.18 8.39
C VAL A 197 19.56 -21.67 9.15
N LEU A 198 19.61 -21.67 10.49
CA LEU A 198 18.48 -22.11 11.33
C LEU A 198 17.31 -21.11 11.23
N ASN A 199 17.60 -19.83 11.30
CA ASN A 199 16.59 -18.78 11.22
C ASN A 199 15.89 -18.77 9.87
N GLN A 200 16.62 -18.94 8.76
CA GLN A 200 16.00 -19.05 7.42
C GLN A 200 15.16 -20.32 7.24
N ALA A 201 15.56 -21.42 7.85
CA ALA A 201 14.79 -22.66 7.77
C ALA A 201 13.47 -22.58 8.54
N ALA A 202 13.37 -21.67 9.52
CA ALA A 202 12.17 -21.45 10.33
C ALA A 202 11.15 -20.47 9.70
N MET A 203 11.54 -19.75 8.65
CA MET A 203 10.71 -18.79 7.90
C MET A 203 9.85 -19.46 6.83
#